data_02189e6d603aecba92303d3680beb226
#
_entry.id   02189e6d603aecba92303d3680beb226
#
_cell.length_a   1.000
_cell.length_b   1.000
_cell.length_c   1.000
_cell.angle_alpha   90.00
_cell.angle_beta   90.00
_cell.angle_gamma   90.00
#
_symmetry.space_group_name_H-M   'P 1'
#
loop_
_entity.id
_entity.type
_entity.pdbx_description
1 polymer ?
#
loop_
_entity_poly.entity_id
_entity_poly.type
_entity_poly.pdbx_seq_one_letter_code
_entity_poly.pdbx_strand_id
1 'polypeptide(L)'
;MKKIKTILTAAAILAAVTSTTYAAEIPIESAPENATAESIALTENLISPILDEVQNGLGYQPAWCKAHNAVFNAVLANETGGYGYLDLAAISRNAILYYRDMYLRPEYYAEKKTAAKALLSDLIAEVENGTKDYDTALKEAYTKIYKTINPAYVPNEEIGVDRIYLDIPAADTVMFTQARKLLKEAQARSVQK
;
A
#
# COMPACT_ATOMS: atom_id res chain seq x y z
N MET A 1 1.98 2.68 -75.55
CA MET A 1 1.61 3.33 -74.29
C MET A 1 1.44 2.24 -73.21
N LYS A 2 2.43 2.03 -72.37
CA LYS A 2 2.37 1.04 -71.27
C LYS A 2 2.00 1.77 -69.99
N LYS A 3 0.86 1.36 -69.40
CA LYS A 3 0.39 1.88 -68.09
C LYS A 3 1.17 1.18 -66.96
N ILE A 4 1.96 1.94 -66.27
CA ILE A 4 2.65 1.51 -65.03
C ILE A 4 1.63 1.56 -63.90
N LYS A 5 1.31 0.42 -63.31
CA LYS A 5 0.52 0.34 -62.08
C LYS A 5 1.49 0.48 -60.89
N THR A 6 1.39 1.61 -60.20
CA THR A 6 2.09 1.82 -58.95
C THR A 6 1.36 1.06 -57.86
N ILE A 7 2.01 0.02 -57.31
CA ILE A 7 1.53 -0.70 -56.14
C ILE A 7 2.03 0.05 -54.90
N LEU A 8 1.12 0.71 -54.20
CA LEU A 8 1.41 1.28 -52.87
C LEU A 8 1.40 0.14 -51.87
N THR A 9 2.58 -0.26 -51.38
CA THR A 9 2.72 -1.17 -50.26
C THR A 9 2.63 -0.34 -49.00
N ALA A 10 1.47 -0.36 -48.32
CA ALA A 10 1.33 0.20 -47.00
C ALA A 10 2.02 -0.74 -45.99
N ALA A 11 3.22 -0.38 -45.56
CA ALA A 11 3.88 -1.03 -44.43
C ALA A 11 3.18 -0.59 -43.17
N ALA A 12 2.31 -1.45 -42.64
CA ALA A 12 1.79 -1.29 -41.28
C ALA A 12 2.92 -1.56 -40.30
N ILE A 13 3.50 -0.49 -39.75
CA ILE A 13 4.42 -0.59 -38.61
C ILE A 13 3.54 -0.93 -37.40
N LEU A 14 3.48 -2.21 -37.08
CA LEU A 14 2.92 -2.68 -35.81
C LEU A 14 3.93 -2.31 -34.72
N ALA A 15 3.77 -1.15 -34.10
CA ALA A 15 4.47 -0.81 -32.88
C ALA A 15 4.00 -1.78 -31.80
N ALA A 16 4.74 -2.85 -31.58
CA ALA A 16 4.60 -3.67 -30.39
C ALA A 16 4.95 -2.78 -29.20
N VAL A 17 3.95 -2.19 -28.57
CA VAL A 17 4.09 -1.64 -27.24
C VAL A 17 4.32 -2.84 -26.34
N THR A 18 5.58 -3.17 -26.09
CA THR A 18 5.96 -4.02 -24.97
C THR A 18 5.67 -3.20 -23.72
N SER A 19 4.42 -3.26 -23.26
CA SER A 19 4.13 -2.89 -21.88
C SER A 19 4.90 -3.88 -21.02
N THR A 20 6.07 -3.47 -20.52
CA THR A 20 6.64 -4.08 -19.33
C THR A 20 5.62 -3.84 -18.24
N THR A 21 4.71 -4.79 -18.05
CA THR A 21 3.89 -4.86 -16.85
C THR A 21 4.88 -5.11 -15.70
N TYR A 22 5.31 -4.03 -15.05
CA TYR A 22 5.92 -4.16 -13.74
C TYR A 22 4.82 -4.81 -12.87
N ALA A 23 5.12 -5.99 -12.32
CA ALA A 23 4.24 -6.61 -11.34
C ALA A 23 3.95 -5.58 -10.25
N ALA A 24 2.68 -5.46 -9.86
CA ALA A 24 2.29 -4.49 -8.85
C ALA A 24 2.96 -4.85 -7.51
N GLU A 25 3.82 -3.97 -7.01
CA GLU A 25 4.59 -4.17 -5.78
C GLU A 25 3.78 -3.68 -4.57
N ILE A 26 3.79 -4.43 -3.48
CA ILE A 26 3.18 -4.02 -2.22
C ILE A 26 4.15 -3.09 -1.48
N PRO A 27 3.82 -1.79 -1.32
CA PRO A 27 4.67 -0.90 -0.54
C PRO A 27 4.79 -1.41 0.90
N ILE A 28 6.02 -1.60 1.37
CA ILE A 28 6.28 -2.11 2.73
C ILE A 28 5.59 -1.27 3.81
N GLU A 29 5.44 0.02 3.57
CA GLU A 29 4.76 0.94 4.47
C GLU A 29 3.23 0.74 4.49
N SER A 30 2.65 0.03 3.51
CA SER A 30 1.21 -0.32 3.50
C SER A 30 0.92 -1.61 4.26
N ALA A 31 1.92 -2.46 4.46
CA ALA A 31 1.77 -3.73 5.18
C ALA A 31 1.58 -3.49 6.70
N PRO A 32 0.99 -4.43 7.46
CA PRO A 32 0.99 -4.39 8.93
C PRO A 32 2.41 -4.28 9.51
N GLU A 33 2.53 -3.70 10.69
CA GLU A 33 3.83 -3.41 11.31
C GLU A 33 4.63 -4.69 11.65
N ASN A 34 3.92 -5.77 11.97
CA ASN A 34 4.50 -7.09 12.24
C ASN A 34 4.77 -7.91 10.96
N ALA A 35 4.45 -7.39 9.77
CA ALA A 35 4.73 -8.07 8.53
C ALA A 35 6.23 -8.12 8.25
N THR A 36 6.74 -9.30 7.92
CA THR A 36 8.12 -9.50 7.50
C THR A 36 8.28 -9.29 6.00
N ALA A 37 9.51 -9.06 5.53
CA ALA A 37 9.78 -8.94 4.10
C ALA A 37 9.35 -10.21 3.33
N GLU A 38 9.52 -11.39 3.96
CA GLU A 38 9.11 -12.67 3.37
C GLU A 38 7.58 -12.78 3.25
N SER A 39 6.83 -12.39 4.29
CA SER A 39 5.35 -12.43 4.24
C SER A 39 4.79 -11.43 3.24
N ILE A 40 5.43 -10.28 3.07
CA ILE A 40 5.07 -9.29 2.05
C ILE A 40 5.34 -9.85 0.65
N ALA A 41 6.54 -10.38 0.39
CA ALA A 41 6.90 -10.94 -0.91
C ALA A 41 6.00 -12.15 -1.28
N LEU A 42 5.68 -13.00 -0.31
CA LEU A 42 4.75 -14.10 -0.50
C LEU A 42 3.35 -13.60 -0.87
N THR A 43 2.85 -12.62 -0.13
CA THR A 43 1.54 -12.02 -0.41
C THR A 43 1.52 -11.37 -1.79
N GLU A 44 2.57 -10.64 -2.14
CA GLU A 44 2.73 -10.01 -3.45
C GLU A 44 2.64 -11.04 -4.59
N ASN A 45 3.34 -12.15 -4.47
CA ASN A 45 3.25 -13.24 -5.44
C ASN A 45 1.83 -13.79 -5.60
N LEU A 46 1.05 -13.84 -4.51
CA LEU A 46 -0.32 -14.33 -4.53
C LEU A 46 -1.33 -13.35 -5.12
N ILE A 47 -1.13 -12.04 -4.93
CA ILE A 47 -2.16 -11.04 -5.24
C ILE A 47 -1.75 -9.99 -6.28
N SER A 48 -0.51 -9.97 -6.80
CA SER A 48 -0.09 -8.97 -7.79
C SER A 48 -1.00 -8.91 -9.02
N PRO A 49 -1.51 -10.01 -9.59
CA PRO A 49 -2.47 -9.93 -10.70
C PRO A 49 -3.77 -9.23 -10.30
N ILE A 50 -4.18 -9.33 -9.02
CA ILE A 50 -5.38 -8.69 -8.49
C ILE A 50 -5.11 -7.20 -8.30
N LEU A 51 -3.93 -6.81 -7.85
CA LEU A 51 -3.53 -5.40 -7.74
C LEU A 51 -3.48 -4.73 -9.12
N ASP A 52 -3.00 -5.44 -10.14
CA ASP A 52 -3.05 -4.97 -11.54
C ASP A 52 -4.50 -4.73 -11.99
N GLU A 53 -5.43 -5.64 -11.66
CA GLU A 53 -6.86 -5.43 -11.94
C GLU A 53 -7.41 -4.22 -11.19
N VAL A 54 -6.99 -3.97 -9.94
CA VAL A 54 -7.39 -2.77 -9.18
C VAL A 54 -6.90 -1.50 -9.85
N GLN A 55 -5.66 -1.46 -10.34
CA GLN A 55 -5.15 -0.33 -11.14
C GLN A 55 -6.01 -0.06 -12.37
N ASN A 56 -6.56 -1.13 -12.96
CA ASN A 56 -7.42 -1.08 -14.15
C ASN A 56 -8.91 -0.93 -13.83
N GLY A 57 -9.28 -0.60 -12.60
CA GLY A 57 -10.66 -0.26 -12.24
C GLY A 57 -11.42 -1.29 -11.43
N LEU A 58 -10.82 -2.42 -11.04
CA LEU A 58 -11.49 -3.41 -10.18
C LEU A 58 -11.74 -2.80 -8.79
N GLY A 59 -13.02 -2.73 -8.39
CA GLY A 59 -13.40 -2.20 -7.08
C GLY A 59 -12.92 -3.05 -5.91
N TYR A 60 -12.90 -2.44 -4.72
CA TYR A 60 -12.39 -3.08 -3.49
C TYR A 60 -13.02 -4.44 -3.18
N GLN A 61 -14.36 -4.53 -3.20
CA GLN A 61 -15.05 -5.76 -2.77
C GLN A 61 -14.72 -6.98 -3.64
N PRO A 62 -14.79 -6.90 -4.99
CA PRO A 62 -14.39 -8.04 -5.82
C PRO A 62 -12.89 -8.33 -5.74
N ALA A 63 -12.03 -7.32 -5.63
CA ALA A 63 -10.60 -7.52 -5.44
C ALA A 63 -10.31 -8.25 -4.13
N TRP A 64 -10.96 -7.84 -3.04
CA TRP A 64 -10.84 -8.50 -1.75
C TRP A 64 -11.30 -9.96 -1.78
N CYS A 65 -12.44 -10.26 -2.42
CA CYS A 65 -12.90 -11.64 -2.56
C CYS A 65 -11.89 -12.52 -3.32
N LYS A 66 -11.28 -12.01 -4.39
CA LYS A 66 -10.24 -12.73 -5.13
C LYS A 66 -8.99 -12.98 -4.28
N ALA A 67 -8.50 -11.95 -3.60
CA ALA A 67 -7.32 -12.04 -2.74
C ALA A 67 -7.54 -12.99 -1.56
N HIS A 68 -8.71 -12.90 -0.91
CA HIS A 68 -9.12 -13.83 0.14
C HIS A 68 -9.02 -15.28 -0.32
N ASN A 69 -9.60 -15.59 -1.49
CA ASN A 69 -9.57 -16.95 -2.03
C ASN A 69 -8.14 -17.39 -2.40
N ALA A 70 -7.31 -16.50 -2.97
CA ALA A 70 -5.93 -16.83 -3.30
C ALA A 70 -5.12 -17.18 -2.04
N VAL A 71 -5.18 -16.33 -1.02
CA VAL A 71 -4.50 -16.55 0.27
C VAL A 71 -5.03 -17.81 0.97
N PHE A 72 -6.36 -17.99 1.04
CA PHE A 72 -6.97 -19.13 1.69
C PHE A 72 -6.55 -20.46 1.04
N ASN A 73 -6.55 -20.53 -0.30
CA ASN A 73 -6.13 -21.71 -1.03
C ASN A 73 -4.64 -22.00 -0.83
N ALA A 74 -3.78 -20.99 -0.82
CA ALA A 74 -2.34 -21.17 -0.56
C ALA A 74 -2.08 -21.70 0.85
N VAL A 75 -2.82 -21.23 1.86
CA VAL A 75 -2.74 -21.76 3.24
C VAL A 75 -3.20 -23.21 3.31
N LEU A 76 -4.32 -23.54 2.67
CA LEU A 76 -4.81 -24.93 2.61
C LEU A 76 -3.84 -25.88 1.90
N ALA A 77 -3.16 -25.40 0.86
CA ALA A 77 -2.14 -26.17 0.14
C ALA A 77 -0.79 -26.25 0.88
N ASN A 78 -0.66 -25.61 2.05
CA ASN A 78 0.58 -25.49 2.82
C ASN A 78 1.75 -24.84 2.02
N GLU A 79 1.41 -23.87 1.15
CA GLU A 79 2.35 -23.15 0.27
C GLU A 79 2.83 -21.82 0.88
N THR A 80 2.48 -21.53 2.13
CA THR A 80 2.71 -20.22 2.78
C THR A 80 3.94 -20.16 3.69
N GLY A 81 4.79 -21.22 3.69
CA GLY A 81 6.02 -21.19 4.48
C GLY A 81 5.80 -21.04 5.99
N GLY A 82 4.60 -21.37 6.49
CA GLY A 82 4.23 -21.27 7.90
C GLY A 82 3.48 -19.99 8.27
N TYR A 83 3.33 -19.04 7.35
CA TYR A 83 2.47 -17.86 7.59
C TYR A 83 0.99 -18.24 7.60
N GLY A 84 0.28 -17.74 8.60
CA GLY A 84 -1.15 -17.99 8.75
C GLY A 84 -2.00 -17.13 7.81
N TYR A 85 -3.26 -17.57 7.64
CA TYR A 85 -4.22 -16.82 6.82
C TYR A 85 -4.36 -15.35 7.26
N LEU A 86 -4.44 -15.07 8.57
CA LEU A 86 -4.67 -13.72 9.08
C LEU A 86 -3.53 -12.75 8.72
N ASP A 87 -2.28 -13.24 8.76
CA ASP A 87 -1.10 -12.41 8.43
C ASP A 87 -1.14 -11.98 6.97
N LEU A 88 -1.30 -12.93 6.05
CA LEU A 88 -1.33 -12.66 4.62
C LEU A 88 -2.59 -11.90 4.18
N ALA A 89 -3.73 -12.19 4.82
CA ALA A 89 -4.98 -11.48 4.55
C ALA A 89 -4.92 -10.00 4.97
N ALA A 90 -4.27 -9.70 6.09
CA ALA A 90 -4.08 -8.31 6.53
C ALA A 90 -3.19 -7.52 5.55
N ILE A 91 -2.08 -8.11 5.07
CA ILE A 91 -1.22 -7.51 4.05
C ILE A 91 -2.02 -7.28 2.76
N SER A 92 -2.74 -8.30 2.29
CA SER A 92 -3.56 -8.23 1.06
C SER A 92 -4.61 -7.12 1.14
N ARG A 93 -5.34 -7.04 2.25
CA ARG A 93 -6.35 -6.01 2.48
C ARG A 93 -5.77 -4.61 2.38
N ASN A 94 -4.67 -4.37 3.08
CA ASN A 94 -4.04 -3.05 3.12
C ASN A 94 -3.48 -2.67 1.74
N ALA A 95 -2.87 -3.60 1.01
CA ALA A 95 -2.40 -3.38 -0.34
C ALA A 95 -3.54 -3.00 -1.29
N ILE A 96 -4.65 -3.75 -1.29
CA ILE A 96 -5.82 -3.47 -2.13
C ILE A 96 -6.41 -2.09 -1.82
N LEU A 97 -6.54 -1.74 -0.53
CA LEU A 97 -7.06 -0.42 -0.13
C LEU A 97 -6.13 0.70 -0.58
N TYR A 98 -4.82 0.53 -0.42
CA TYR A 98 -3.82 1.51 -0.86
C TYR A 98 -3.87 1.71 -2.38
N TYR A 99 -3.89 0.61 -3.15
CA TYR A 99 -3.99 0.67 -4.62
C TYR A 99 -5.31 1.28 -5.08
N ARG A 100 -6.43 0.90 -4.47
CA ARG A 100 -7.72 1.52 -4.76
C ARG A 100 -7.65 3.05 -4.60
N ASP A 101 -7.13 3.52 -3.48
CA ASP A 101 -7.12 4.94 -3.21
C ASP A 101 -6.15 5.69 -4.13
N MET A 102 -5.01 5.08 -4.44
CA MET A 102 -4.01 5.65 -5.33
C MET A 102 -4.50 5.76 -6.79
N TYR A 103 -5.18 4.73 -7.30
CA TYR A 103 -5.53 4.64 -8.72
C TYR A 103 -6.99 5.00 -9.00
N LEU A 104 -7.92 4.66 -8.12
CA LEU A 104 -9.35 4.91 -8.34
C LEU A 104 -9.86 6.16 -7.61
N ARG A 105 -9.07 6.72 -6.69
CA ARG A 105 -9.43 7.91 -5.90
C ARG A 105 -8.23 8.87 -5.77
N PRO A 106 -7.59 9.27 -6.88
CA PRO A 106 -6.31 10.00 -6.84
C PRO A 106 -6.38 11.35 -6.11
N GLU A 107 -7.51 12.05 -6.19
CA GLU A 107 -7.72 13.31 -5.46
C GLU A 107 -7.77 13.07 -3.94
N TYR A 108 -8.52 12.08 -3.51
CA TYR A 108 -8.58 11.64 -2.12
C TYR A 108 -7.20 11.22 -1.61
N TYR A 109 -6.46 10.41 -2.40
CA TYR A 109 -5.12 9.98 -2.06
C TYR A 109 -4.18 11.18 -1.87
N ALA A 110 -4.18 12.15 -2.77
CA ALA A 110 -3.36 13.36 -2.68
C ALA A 110 -3.74 14.23 -1.47
N GLU A 111 -5.04 14.40 -1.19
CA GLU A 111 -5.55 15.09 0.00
C GLU A 111 -5.04 14.45 1.29
N LYS A 112 -5.21 13.13 1.43
CA LYS A 112 -4.79 12.39 2.63
C LYS A 112 -3.28 12.39 2.85
N LYS A 113 -2.49 12.32 1.78
CA LYS A 113 -1.02 12.51 1.88
C LYS A 113 -0.65 13.87 2.43
N THR A 114 -1.28 14.92 1.93
CA THR A 114 -1.04 16.29 2.38
C THR A 114 -1.47 16.48 3.83
N ALA A 115 -2.65 15.97 4.20
CA ALA A 115 -3.16 16.02 5.55
C ALA A 115 -2.25 15.27 6.55
N ALA A 116 -1.77 14.09 6.19
CA ALA A 116 -0.83 13.33 7.03
C ALA A 116 0.47 14.10 7.25
N LYS A 117 1.06 14.69 6.20
CA LYS A 117 2.28 15.48 6.33
C LYS A 117 2.10 16.71 7.23
N ALA A 118 0.98 17.41 7.10
CA ALA A 118 0.67 18.56 7.94
C ALA A 118 0.45 18.16 9.41
N LEU A 119 -0.33 17.09 9.65
CA LEU A 119 -0.65 16.58 10.98
C LEU A 119 0.60 16.11 11.75
N LEU A 120 1.59 15.60 11.04
CA LEU A 120 2.78 14.95 11.62
C LEU A 120 4.05 15.79 11.54
N SER A 121 3.95 17.06 11.11
CA SER A 121 5.11 17.93 10.89
C SER A 121 6.06 17.99 12.09
N ASP A 122 5.51 18.12 13.31
CA ASP A 122 6.30 18.23 14.54
C ASP A 122 7.01 16.91 14.85
N LEU A 123 6.32 15.77 14.74
CA LEU A 123 6.90 14.44 14.95
C LEU A 123 8.01 14.14 13.94
N ILE A 124 7.82 14.53 12.69
CA ILE A 124 8.84 14.39 11.65
C ILE A 124 10.10 15.18 12.02
N ALA A 125 9.94 16.43 12.48
CA ALA A 125 11.05 17.26 12.91
C ALA A 125 11.77 16.70 14.15
N GLU A 126 11.03 16.19 15.14
CA GLU A 126 11.57 15.57 16.34
C GLU A 126 12.41 14.32 16.01
N VAL A 127 11.93 13.45 15.11
CA VAL A 127 12.68 12.28 14.67
C VAL A 127 13.92 12.69 13.87
N GLU A 128 13.79 13.64 12.96
CA GLU A 128 14.90 14.13 12.13
C GLU A 128 16.01 14.79 12.97
N ASN A 129 15.65 15.42 14.08
CA ASN A 129 16.61 16.04 15.01
C ASN A 129 17.12 15.07 16.08
N GLY A 130 16.68 13.80 16.08
CA GLY A 130 17.07 12.79 17.06
C GLY A 130 16.52 13.01 18.47
N THR A 131 15.54 13.91 18.65
CA THR A 131 14.91 14.18 19.95
C THR A 131 13.81 13.17 20.29
N LYS A 132 13.35 12.40 19.33
CA LYS A 132 12.38 11.32 19.50
C LYS A 132 12.75 10.13 18.61
N ASP A 133 12.65 8.92 19.15
CA ASP A 133 12.86 7.69 18.37
C ASP A 133 11.66 7.39 17.46
N TYR A 134 11.91 6.56 16.44
CA TYR A 134 10.90 6.20 15.44
C TYR A 134 9.67 5.53 16.05
N ASP A 135 9.84 4.56 16.96
CA ASP A 135 8.73 3.76 17.49
C ASP A 135 7.79 4.61 18.35
N THR A 136 8.36 5.49 19.18
CA THR A 136 7.58 6.46 19.97
C THR A 136 6.85 7.44 19.07
N ALA A 137 7.51 7.98 18.05
CA ALA A 137 6.89 8.89 17.10
C ALA A 137 5.77 8.21 16.30
N LEU A 138 5.93 6.93 15.91
CA LEU A 138 4.93 6.19 15.19
C LEU A 138 3.65 5.96 16.01
N LYS A 139 3.79 5.61 17.30
CA LYS A 139 2.65 5.46 18.21
C LYS A 139 1.87 6.77 18.38
N GLU A 140 2.59 7.88 18.53
CA GLU A 140 1.97 9.20 18.62
C GLU A 140 1.30 9.61 17.30
N ALA A 141 1.93 9.33 16.17
CA ALA A 141 1.37 9.59 14.85
C ALA A 141 0.04 8.85 14.66
N TYR A 142 -0.02 7.58 15.02
CA TYR A 142 -1.23 6.79 14.94
C TYR A 142 -2.33 7.35 15.85
N THR A 143 -1.99 7.73 17.07
CA THR A 143 -2.94 8.37 17.98
C THR A 143 -3.49 9.68 17.40
N LYS A 144 -2.64 10.53 16.80
CA LYS A 144 -3.09 11.76 16.14
C LYS A 144 -4.02 11.48 14.95
N ILE A 145 -3.67 10.52 14.10
CA ILE A 145 -4.49 10.10 12.96
C ILE A 145 -5.84 9.58 13.44
N TYR A 146 -5.86 8.69 14.44
CA TYR A 146 -7.09 8.16 15.02
C TYR A 146 -8.02 9.24 15.56
N LYS A 147 -7.48 10.20 16.32
CA LYS A 147 -8.26 11.32 16.84
C LYS A 147 -8.83 12.22 15.73
N THR A 148 -8.14 12.28 14.59
CA THR A 148 -8.66 13.02 13.43
C THR A 148 -9.85 12.32 12.78
N ILE A 149 -9.82 10.97 12.76
CA ILE A 149 -10.89 10.14 12.21
C ILE A 149 -12.06 10.01 13.18
N ASN A 150 -11.74 9.81 14.44
CA ASN A 150 -12.69 9.67 15.54
C ASN A 150 -12.27 10.53 16.74
N PRO A 151 -12.81 11.75 16.87
CA PRO A 151 -12.46 12.65 17.98
C PRO A 151 -12.72 12.08 19.38
N ALA A 152 -13.63 11.10 19.49
CA ALA A 152 -13.92 10.40 20.75
C ALA A 152 -12.94 9.24 21.05
N TYR A 153 -11.96 9.01 20.18
CA TYR A 153 -10.98 7.95 20.38
C TYR A 153 -10.13 8.18 21.63
N VAL A 154 -10.11 7.19 22.49
CA VAL A 154 -9.21 7.13 23.65
C VAL A 154 -8.22 6.00 23.41
N PRO A 155 -6.90 6.26 23.42
CA PRO A 155 -5.91 5.21 23.29
C PRO A 155 -6.11 4.17 24.41
N ASN A 156 -6.17 2.90 24.04
CA ASN A 156 -6.11 1.82 25.00
C ASN A 156 -4.68 1.27 24.99
N GLU A 157 -3.95 1.51 26.06
CA GLU A 157 -2.55 1.10 26.21
C GLU A 157 -2.38 -0.44 26.22
N GLU A 158 -3.44 -1.18 26.55
CA GLU A 158 -3.43 -2.65 26.53
C GLU A 158 -3.59 -3.22 25.10
N ILE A 159 -4.10 -2.43 24.15
CA ILE A 159 -4.23 -2.82 22.77
C ILE A 159 -2.98 -2.31 22.03
N GLY A 160 -2.03 -3.19 21.81
CA GLY A 160 -0.83 -2.85 21.03
C GLY A 160 -1.17 -2.30 19.65
N VAL A 161 -0.21 -1.59 19.04
CA VAL A 161 -0.34 -0.96 17.71
C VAL A 161 -0.91 -1.90 16.66
N ASP A 162 -0.68 -3.20 16.78
CA ASP A 162 -1.13 -4.25 15.85
C ASP A 162 -2.65 -4.42 15.77
N ARG A 163 -3.39 -4.20 16.85
CA ARG A 163 -4.87 -4.26 16.83
C ARG A 163 -5.51 -3.03 16.21
N ILE A 164 -4.82 -1.92 16.24
CA ILE A 164 -5.25 -0.68 15.60
C ILE A 164 -5.45 -0.88 14.10
N TYR A 165 -4.64 -1.72 13.46
CA TYR A 165 -4.76 -2.04 12.03
C TYR A 165 -6.03 -2.79 11.63
N LEU A 166 -6.58 -3.61 12.51
CA LEU A 166 -7.80 -4.37 12.21
C LEU A 166 -9.05 -3.47 12.27
N ASP A 167 -8.99 -2.40 13.07
CA ASP A 167 -10.10 -1.47 13.30
C ASP A 167 -10.01 -0.20 12.44
N ILE A 168 -8.93 -0.03 11.64
CA ILE A 168 -8.83 1.13 10.73
C ILE A 168 -9.98 1.06 9.72
N PRO A 169 -10.86 2.07 9.69
CA PRO A 169 -11.80 2.20 8.59
C PRO A 169 -11.02 2.19 7.28
N ALA A 170 -11.50 1.44 6.30
CA ALA A 170 -10.88 1.31 4.98
C ALA A 170 -10.52 2.66 4.29
N ALA A 171 -11.04 3.77 4.84
CA ALA A 171 -10.82 5.13 4.38
C ALA A 171 -9.43 5.71 4.69
N ASP A 172 -8.70 5.17 5.66
CA ASP A 172 -7.55 5.89 6.24
C ASP A 172 -6.19 5.20 6.07
N THR A 173 -6.15 4.09 5.32
CA THR A 173 -4.92 3.36 5.00
C THR A 173 -3.83 4.28 4.43
N VAL A 174 -4.21 5.31 3.67
CA VAL A 174 -3.27 6.28 3.10
C VAL A 174 -2.54 7.07 4.17
N MET A 175 -3.24 7.57 5.19
CA MET A 175 -2.62 8.38 6.25
C MET A 175 -1.62 7.56 7.09
N PHE A 176 -1.96 6.33 7.44
CA PHE A 176 -1.08 5.44 8.19
C PHE A 176 0.15 5.03 7.37
N THR A 177 -0.02 4.69 6.09
CA THR A 177 1.09 4.40 5.17
C THR A 177 2.02 5.61 5.06
N GLN A 178 1.46 6.82 4.91
CA GLN A 178 2.26 8.05 4.85
C GLN A 178 2.98 8.34 6.17
N ALA A 179 2.36 8.11 7.32
CA ALA A 179 3.02 8.28 8.62
C ALA A 179 4.30 7.45 8.71
N ARG A 180 4.23 6.16 8.40
CA ARG A 180 5.40 5.28 8.40
C ARG A 180 6.47 5.76 7.43
N LYS A 181 6.09 6.06 6.20
CA LYS A 181 7.01 6.53 5.18
C LYS A 181 7.75 7.79 5.63
N LEU A 182 7.01 8.81 6.07
CA LEU A 182 7.58 10.09 6.47
C LEU A 182 8.50 9.98 7.70
N LEU A 183 8.11 9.16 8.68
CA LEU A 183 8.94 8.94 9.88
C LEU A 183 10.19 8.12 9.58
N LYS A 184 10.12 7.09 8.70
CA LYS A 184 11.31 6.36 8.23
C LYS A 184 12.28 7.27 7.46
N GLU A 185 11.75 8.11 6.58
CA GLU A 185 12.57 9.09 5.86
C GLU A 185 13.23 10.09 6.83
N ALA A 186 12.51 10.55 7.86
CA ALA A 186 13.07 11.42 8.90
C ALA A 186 14.19 10.73 9.70
N GLN A 187 13.98 9.47 10.09
CA GLN A 187 14.98 8.66 10.77
C GLN A 187 16.24 8.48 9.91
N ALA A 188 16.07 8.19 8.62
CA ALA A 188 17.20 8.05 7.72
C ALA A 188 18.02 9.36 7.59
N ARG A 189 17.35 10.52 7.61
CA ARG A 189 18.03 11.83 7.60
C ARG A 189 18.73 12.14 8.92
N SER A 190 18.22 11.67 10.06
CA SER A 190 18.86 11.88 11.37
C SER A 190 20.21 11.18 11.49
N VAL A 191 20.38 10.03 10.86
CA VAL A 191 21.63 9.24 10.87
C VAL A 191 22.73 9.85 9.98
N GLN A 192 22.36 10.74 9.05
CA GLN A 192 23.29 11.38 8.12
C GLN A 192 23.86 12.71 8.62
N LYS A 193 23.41 13.19 9.78
CA LYS A 193 23.91 14.40 10.46
C LYS A 193 24.98 14.05 11.49
#